data_0882ca1c42d7701b08cdd673216f5a84
#
_entry.id   0882ca1c42d7701b08cdd673216f5a84
#
_cell.length_a   1.000
_cell.length_b   1.000
_cell.length_c   1.000
_cell.angle_alpha   90.00
_cell.angle_beta   90.00
_cell.angle_gamma   90.00
#
_symmetry.space_group_name_H-M   'P 1'
#
loop_
_entity.id
_entity.type
_entity.pdbx_description
1 polymer ?
#
loop_
_entity_poly.entity_id
_entity_poly.type
_entity_poly.pdbx_seq_one_letter_code
_entity_poly.pdbx_strand_id
1 'polypeptide(L)'
;MKKELTLYEVLALYVGLPKSKGYFSDNFWQKNLAWPPNMFAVCASILNETGVYVKLVSPTPSITKIYSNGIDGKSLQDISKDWKKNICNQEQHIASIWNDSKTIIDIVLNNTIMPDVIRSKVSCCFGKKNQQKSINELADDDEFVSTILFLLSLSDEACAGFGVDSPEDYEEKPSEIPLFVIVDLMLHENERKSLATFCTNRMSVLPKSLTATVGISLQSLSHHLALISGEVQAYWNDIKIDSKDPSHRQKSHLNILIIPYPYSIESEQFFVKYDAPHVPKLAKYFGYLPKPNLEYIVDITKGLILKSINSAHEVDLIVFPEATFRHDIFIDFLREMNTFFDCQKLKQKPVIIAGVIDKVDTKEVVQTIKNQEFEERNCSVLVSPHRYENEYILNRSSLKGTGYEQVKHHRWQLDHNQISTYEIGNELGSQPGDIFWEGISLENRRVVFTQWEDWFSVCTLICEDLARQEPVSSAIRSVGPNLIVALLFDGPQKKFRWPGRHATTLSEEPGSSVLTVTALGMSERSTPKTPSYIQDKDTSRTVALWRDKFEGEKELVLNDGDHGIILELSTRMNEQISADCRSDNGMSIFLTYHNHFSIPSANGSKFLKNKGKTQCV
;
A
#
# COMPACT_ATOMS: atom_id res chain seq x y z
N MET A 1 27.60 -17.38 22.97
CA MET A 1 26.19 -17.84 22.99
C MET A 1 25.31 -16.62 23.06
N LYS A 2 24.40 -16.40 22.10
CA LYS A 2 23.36 -15.37 22.24
C LYS A 2 22.51 -15.75 23.44
N LYS A 3 22.25 -14.79 24.35
CA LYS A 3 21.34 -14.99 25.50
C LYS A 3 19.97 -15.40 24.95
N GLU A 4 19.44 -16.55 25.35
CA GLU A 4 18.08 -16.95 25.04
C GLU A 4 17.08 -15.99 25.68
N LEU A 5 16.17 -15.47 24.87
CA LEU A 5 15.11 -14.57 25.34
C LEU A 5 14.01 -15.38 26.04
N THR A 6 13.55 -14.89 27.17
CA THR A 6 12.35 -15.41 27.84
C THR A 6 11.10 -14.87 27.14
N LEU A 7 9.97 -15.56 27.32
CA LEU A 7 8.68 -15.06 26.84
C LEU A 7 8.39 -13.65 27.36
N TYR A 8 8.73 -13.36 28.62
CA TYR A 8 8.60 -12.01 29.17
C TYR A 8 9.42 -10.97 28.39
N GLU A 9 10.68 -11.28 28.06
CA GLU A 9 11.54 -10.37 27.30
C GLU A 9 11.02 -10.14 25.88
N VAL A 10 10.52 -11.19 25.21
CA VAL A 10 9.88 -11.07 23.89
C VAL A 10 8.64 -10.19 23.97
N LEU A 11 7.74 -10.47 24.91
CA LEU A 11 6.51 -9.68 25.08
C LEU A 11 6.81 -8.22 25.47
N ALA A 12 7.77 -7.99 26.36
CA ALA A 12 8.18 -6.63 26.73
C ALA A 12 8.77 -5.85 25.53
N LEU A 13 9.40 -6.57 24.61
CA LEU A 13 9.94 -5.99 23.38
C LEU A 13 8.83 -5.50 22.42
N TYR A 14 7.79 -6.29 22.25
CA TYR A 14 6.69 -6.01 21.35
C TYR A 14 5.59 -5.15 21.98
N VAL A 15 5.26 -5.38 23.24
CA VAL A 15 4.24 -4.63 23.97
C VAL A 15 4.77 -3.28 24.47
N GLY A 16 6.09 -3.10 24.55
CA GLY A 16 6.72 -1.82 24.88
C GLY A 16 6.56 -1.36 26.31
N LEU A 17 6.13 -2.24 27.23
CA LEU A 17 5.89 -1.88 28.62
C LEU A 17 7.17 -1.81 29.45
N PRO A 18 7.23 -0.95 30.50
CA PRO A 18 8.39 -0.81 31.34
C PRO A 18 8.68 -2.12 32.10
N LYS A 19 9.94 -2.53 32.12
CA LYS A 19 10.45 -3.74 32.77
C LYS A 19 10.34 -3.74 34.32
N SER A 20 9.45 -2.94 34.92
CA SER A 20 9.47 -2.62 36.35
C SER A 20 9.10 -3.77 37.28
N LYS A 21 8.47 -4.84 36.80
CA LYS A 21 8.01 -5.95 37.65
C LYS A 21 8.52 -7.34 37.28
N GLY A 22 9.24 -7.50 36.16
CA GLY A 22 9.76 -8.80 35.69
C GLY A 22 8.69 -9.81 35.24
N TYR A 23 7.42 -9.46 35.24
CA TYR A 23 6.32 -10.24 34.69
C TYR A 23 5.05 -9.39 34.49
N PHE A 24 4.15 -9.84 33.62
CA PHE A 24 2.83 -9.29 33.42
C PHE A 24 1.82 -10.11 34.23
N SER A 25 0.86 -9.44 34.88
CA SER A 25 -0.19 -10.11 35.68
C SER A 25 -1.31 -10.67 34.79
N ASP A 26 -2.02 -11.68 35.27
CA ASP A 26 -3.17 -12.24 34.58
C ASP A 26 -4.25 -11.20 34.29
N ASN A 27 -4.47 -10.27 35.23
CA ASN A 27 -5.40 -9.16 35.02
C ASN A 27 -4.99 -8.24 33.88
N PHE A 28 -3.68 -8.05 33.65
CA PHE A 28 -3.17 -7.30 32.52
C PHE A 28 -3.55 -7.98 31.20
N TRP A 29 -3.32 -9.30 31.08
CA TRP A 29 -3.67 -10.04 29.88
C TRP A 29 -5.17 -10.05 29.62
N GLN A 30 -5.98 -10.32 30.65
CA GLN A 30 -7.44 -10.36 30.51
C GLN A 30 -8.00 -9.03 30.01
N LYS A 31 -7.46 -7.91 30.48
CA LYS A 31 -7.91 -6.58 30.06
C LYS A 31 -7.42 -6.23 28.65
N ASN A 32 -6.13 -6.38 28.40
CA ASN A 32 -5.53 -5.84 27.20
C ASN A 32 -5.66 -6.77 25.98
N LEU A 33 -5.75 -8.08 26.17
CA LEU A 33 -5.98 -9.04 25.09
C LEU A 33 -7.47 -9.30 24.83
N ALA A 34 -8.38 -8.63 25.52
CA ALA A 34 -9.80 -8.63 25.17
C ALA A 34 -10.06 -7.99 23.81
N TRP A 35 -9.25 -7.00 23.40
CA TRP A 35 -9.26 -6.42 22.07
C TRP A 35 -8.55 -7.36 21.07
N PRO A 36 -9.27 -7.96 20.08
CA PRO A 36 -8.72 -9.01 19.23
C PRO A 36 -7.44 -8.64 18.50
N PRO A 37 -7.25 -7.42 17.93
CA PRO A 37 -5.98 -7.05 17.29
C PRO A 37 -4.77 -7.09 18.25
N ASN A 38 -4.97 -6.88 19.56
CA ASN A 38 -3.90 -7.02 20.55
C ASN A 38 -3.52 -8.50 20.76
N MET A 39 -4.52 -9.38 20.81
CA MET A 39 -4.29 -10.84 20.88
C MET A 39 -3.53 -11.30 19.65
N PHE A 40 -3.99 -10.91 18.46
CA PHE A 40 -3.33 -11.20 17.20
C PHE A 40 -1.86 -10.74 17.22
N ALA A 41 -1.61 -9.49 17.63
CA ALA A 41 -0.26 -8.92 17.68
C ALA A 41 0.70 -9.76 18.53
N VAL A 42 0.24 -10.16 19.73
CA VAL A 42 1.06 -10.93 20.66
C VAL A 42 1.32 -12.35 20.12
N CYS A 43 0.29 -13.05 19.65
CA CYS A 43 0.42 -14.40 19.12
C CYS A 43 1.28 -14.41 17.85
N ALA A 44 1.03 -13.49 16.91
CA ALA A 44 1.80 -13.37 15.68
C ALA A 44 3.28 -13.03 15.94
N SER A 45 3.57 -12.18 16.93
CA SER A 45 4.95 -11.86 17.31
C SER A 45 5.69 -13.07 17.88
N ILE A 46 5.05 -13.89 18.72
CA ILE A 46 5.65 -15.11 19.25
C ILE A 46 5.93 -16.10 18.11
N LEU A 47 4.97 -16.29 17.22
CA LEU A 47 5.11 -17.18 16.07
C LEU A 47 6.21 -16.71 15.11
N ASN A 48 6.34 -15.40 14.90
CA ASN A 48 7.38 -14.82 14.06
C ASN A 48 8.78 -15.03 14.67
N GLU A 49 8.94 -14.82 15.99
CA GLU A 49 10.24 -15.00 16.67
C GLU A 49 10.69 -16.46 16.72
N THR A 50 9.74 -17.39 16.85
CA THR A 50 10.05 -18.82 17.02
C THR A 50 10.03 -19.61 15.72
N GLY A 51 9.30 -19.12 14.70
CA GLY A 51 9.07 -19.84 13.45
C GLY A 51 8.20 -21.10 13.59
N VAL A 52 7.60 -21.37 14.77
CA VAL A 52 6.87 -22.62 15.04
C VAL A 52 5.54 -22.76 14.30
N TYR A 53 5.09 -21.72 13.60
CA TYR A 53 3.92 -21.79 12.72
C TYR A 53 4.05 -22.89 11.65
N VAL A 54 5.27 -23.29 11.28
CA VAL A 54 5.52 -24.40 10.35
C VAL A 54 4.98 -25.76 10.86
N LYS A 55 4.73 -25.90 12.17
CA LYS A 55 4.12 -27.09 12.74
C LYS A 55 2.68 -27.34 12.24
N LEU A 56 2.01 -26.32 11.68
CA LEU A 56 0.68 -26.50 11.09
C LEU A 56 0.66 -27.42 9.87
N VAL A 57 1.71 -27.41 9.05
CA VAL A 57 1.79 -28.30 7.87
C VAL A 57 2.26 -29.72 8.22
N SER A 58 2.78 -29.92 9.43
CA SER A 58 3.10 -31.23 9.99
C SER A 58 2.53 -31.32 11.41
N PRO A 59 1.18 -31.30 11.53
CA PRO A 59 0.55 -31.11 12.82
C PRO A 59 0.76 -32.32 13.75
N THR A 60 1.06 -32.02 15.00
CA THR A 60 1.03 -33.00 16.08
C THR A 60 -0.43 -33.36 16.42
N PRO A 61 -0.67 -34.48 17.11
CA PRO A 61 -2.01 -34.83 17.58
C PRO A 61 -2.68 -33.73 18.40
N SER A 62 -1.91 -32.96 19.15
CA SER A 62 -2.41 -31.83 19.96
C SER A 62 -2.95 -30.71 19.08
N ILE A 63 -2.23 -30.33 18.02
CA ILE A 63 -2.66 -29.30 17.06
C ILE A 63 -3.93 -29.77 16.36
N THR A 64 -3.93 -30.98 15.82
CA THR A 64 -5.08 -31.56 15.12
C THR A 64 -6.32 -31.57 16.03
N LYS A 65 -6.16 -31.96 17.28
CA LYS A 65 -7.28 -32.03 18.24
C LYS A 65 -7.92 -30.66 18.48
N ILE A 66 -7.12 -29.61 18.64
CA ILE A 66 -7.65 -28.25 18.87
C ILE A 66 -8.45 -27.76 17.68
N TYR A 67 -7.91 -27.91 16.48
CA TYR A 67 -8.59 -27.45 15.26
C TYR A 67 -9.81 -28.28 14.87
N SER A 68 -9.79 -29.60 15.11
CA SER A 68 -10.93 -30.47 14.75
C SER A 68 -12.08 -30.42 15.75
N ASN A 69 -11.81 -30.27 17.02
CA ASN A 69 -12.81 -30.40 18.09
C ASN A 69 -13.22 -29.06 18.70
N GLY A 70 -12.53 -27.97 18.37
CA GLY A 70 -12.74 -26.69 19.03
C GLY A 70 -12.37 -26.71 20.51
N ILE A 71 -12.95 -25.81 21.29
CA ILE A 71 -12.79 -25.73 22.74
C ILE A 71 -14.18 -25.81 23.38
N ASP A 72 -14.32 -26.70 24.34
CA ASP A 72 -15.59 -26.90 25.08
C ASP A 72 -16.81 -27.16 24.19
N GLY A 73 -16.60 -27.86 23.06
CA GLY A 73 -17.65 -28.21 22.10
C GLY A 73 -18.11 -27.07 21.18
N LYS A 74 -17.47 -25.88 21.26
CA LYS A 74 -17.70 -24.76 20.36
C LYS A 74 -16.63 -24.73 19.27
N SER A 75 -17.05 -24.51 18.02
CA SER A 75 -16.13 -24.33 16.91
C SER A 75 -15.36 -23.01 17.02
N LEU A 76 -14.24 -22.90 16.29
CA LEU A 76 -13.49 -21.65 16.17
C LEU A 76 -14.40 -20.49 15.71
N GLN A 77 -15.23 -20.75 14.71
CA GLN A 77 -16.16 -19.75 14.15
C GLN A 77 -17.21 -19.29 15.15
N ASP A 78 -17.78 -20.20 15.98
CA ASP A 78 -18.75 -19.80 16.99
C ASP A 78 -18.13 -18.91 18.06
N ILE A 79 -16.92 -19.26 18.53
CA ILE A 79 -16.20 -18.48 19.55
C ILE A 79 -15.82 -17.10 18.99
N SER A 80 -15.36 -17.04 17.76
CA SER A 80 -14.98 -15.77 17.10
C SER A 80 -16.20 -14.86 16.87
N LYS A 81 -17.33 -15.44 16.45
CA LYS A 81 -18.60 -14.70 16.32
C LYS A 81 -19.08 -14.15 17.66
N ASP A 82 -19.01 -14.94 18.74
CA ASP A 82 -19.34 -14.47 20.09
C ASP A 82 -18.40 -13.34 20.52
N TRP A 83 -17.12 -13.43 20.17
CA TRP A 83 -16.14 -12.37 20.47
C TRP A 83 -16.42 -11.09 19.67
N LYS A 84 -16.66 -11.21 18.36
CA LYS A 84 -17.03 -10.08 17.47
C LYS A 84 -18.29 -9.35 17.99
N LYS A 85 -19.33 -10.10 18.40
CA LYS A 85 -20.53 -9.51 18.99
C LYS A 85 -20.23 -8.68 20.25
N ASN A 86 -19.27 -9.10 21.08
CA ASN A 86 -18.88 -8.35 22.27
C ASN A 86 -18.19 -7.02 21.94
N ILE A 87 -17.61 -6.88 20.75
CA ILE A 87 -17.06 -5.61 20.23
C ILE A 87 -18.21 -4.71 19.79
N CYS A 88 -19.19 -5.24 19.06
CA CYS A 88 -20.26 -4.50 18.41
C CYS A 88 -21.40 -4.08 19.37
N ASN A 89 -21.60 -4.75 20.52
CA ASN A 89 -22.70 -4.50 21.44
C ASN A 89 -22.61 -3.18 22.24
N GLN A 90 -21.76 -2.24 21.86
CA GLN A 90 -21.51 -0.98 22.57
C GLN A 90 -22.41 0.20 22.13
N GLU A 91 -23.45 -0.07 21.36
CA GLU A 91 -24.20 0.85 20.53
C GLU A 91 -24.89 2.02 21.22
N GLN A 92 -25.45 1.80 22.38
CA GLN A 92 -26.30 2.83 23.01
C GLN A 92 -25.52 4.01 23.59
N HIS A 93 -24.24 3.85 23.90
CA HIS A 93 -23.42 4.91 24.50
C HIS A 93 -22.69 5.78 23.47
N ILE A 94 -22.39 5.26 22.30
CA ILE A 94 -21.52 5.92 21.33
C ILE A 94 -22.30 6.92 20.46
N ALA A 95 -23.56 6.66 20.15
CA ALA A 95 -24.40 7.55 19.34
C ALA A 95 -24.52 9.00 19.89
N SER A 96 -24.28 9.20 21.18
CA SER A 96 -24.31 10.52 21.83
C SER A 96 -22.97 11.27 21.83
N ILE A 97 -21.86 10.64 21.40
CA ILE A 97 -20.48 11.13 21.61
C ILE A 97 -19.70 11.22 20.28
N TRP A 98 -20.36 11.31 19.13
CA TRP A 98 -19.74 11.28 17.79
C TRP A 98 -18.61 12.28 17.55
N ASN A 99 -18.44 13.29 18.36
CA ASN A 99 -17.45 14.35 18.18
C ASN A 99 -16.14 14.10 18.96
N ASP A 100 -16.00 12.97 19.66
CA ASP A 100 -14.80 12.66 20.45
C ASP A 100 -14.32 11.21 20.18
N SER A 101 -13.54 11.06 19.12
CA SER A 101 -12.96 9.80 18.67
C SER A 101 -12.17 9.07 19.75
N LYS A 102 -11.42 9.80 20.56
CA LYS A 102 -10.65 9.21 21.66
C LYS A 102 -11.55 8.58 22.73
N THR A 103 -12.63 9.24 23.09
CA THR A 103 -13.61 8.70 24.03
C THR A 103 -14.31 7.47 23.46
N ILE A 104 -14.61 7.45 22.15
CA ILE A 104 -15.19 6.27 21.48
C ILE A 104 -14.21 5.08 21.56
N ILE A 105 -12.95 5.28 21.20
CA ILE A 105 -11.91 4.23 21.28
C ILE A 105 -11.78 3.71 22.71
N ASP A 106 -11.71 4.60 23.71
CA ASP A 106 -11.59 4.21 25.12
C ASP A 106 -12.82 3.41 25.60
N ILE A 107 -14.02 3.76 25.17
CA ILE A 107 -15.25 3.01 25.46
C ILE A 107 -15.17 1.61 24.86
N VAL A 108 -14.83 1.48 23.58
CA VAL A 108 -14.72 0.18 22.90
C VAL A 108 -13.70 -0.70 23.61
N LEU A 109 -12.50 -0.20 23.87
CA LEU A 109 -11.42 -0.97 24.51
C LEU A 109 -11.75 -1.39 25.95
N ASN A 110 -12.41 -0.53 26.72
CA ASN A 110 -12.73 -0.83 28.11
C ASN A 110 -13.94 -1.76 28.27
N ASN A 111 -14.82 -1.82 27.30
CA ASN A 111 -16.04 -2.62 27.37
C ASN A 111 -15.98 -3.91 26.54
N THR A 112 -14.97 -4.08 25.69
CA THR A 112 -14.76 -5.36 24.99
C THR A 112 -14.41 -6.45 26.00
N ILE A 113 -15.23 -7.50 26.04
CA ILE A 113 -15.09 -8.59 26.99
C ILE A 113 -14.54 -9.83 26.29
N MET A 114 -13.45 -10.35 26.82
CA MET A 114 -12.90 -11.63 26.36
C MET A 114 -13.83 -12.78 26.73
N PRO A 115 -14.25 -13.64 25.81
CA PRO A 115 -14.99 -14.86 26.12
C PRO A 115 -14.29 -15.74 27.18
N ASP A 116 -15.04 -16.34 28.10
CA ASP A 116 -14.48 -17.15 29.20
C ASP A 116 -13.61 -18.31 28.69
N VAL A 117 -14.01 -18.93 27.60
CA VAL A 117 -13.26 -20.00 26.93
C VAL A 117 -11.85 -19.55 26.57
N ILE A 118 -11.69 -18.31 26.07
CA ILE A 118 -10.39 -17.73 25.69
C ILE A 118 -9.59 -17.36 26.94
N ARG A 119 -10.26 -16.82 27.95
CA ARG A 119 -9.63 -16.33 29.22
C ARG A 119 -8.78 -17.41 29.88
N SER A 120 -9.28 -18.63 29.97
CA SER A 120 -8.56 -19.76 30.58
C SER A 120 -7.28 -20.10 29.78
N LYS A 121 -7.34 -20.07 28.47
CA LYS A 121 -6.20 -20.36 27.58
C LYS A 121 -5.14 -19.25 27.63
N VAL A 122 -5.56 -18.01 27.70
CA VAL A 122 -4.68 -16.84 27.89
C VAL A 122 -3.91 -16.94 29.21
N SER A 123 -4.59 -17.24 30.30
CA SER A 123 -3.96 -17.41 31.63
C SER A 123 -2.96 -18.58 31.65
N CYS A 124 -3.26 -19.66 30.93
CA CYS A 124 -2.34 -20.79 30.81
C CYS A 124 -1.10 -20.41 30.00
N CYS A 125 -1.27 -19.82 28.82
CA CYS A 125 -0.16 -19.48 27.92
C CYS A 125 0.72 -18.35 28.46
N PHE A 126 0.11 -17.27 28.95
CA PHE A 126 0.82 -16.05 29.35
C PHE A 126 1.01 -15.93 30.88
N GLY A 127 0.67 -16.97 31.64
CA GLY A 127 0.87 -17.00 33.09
C GLY A 127 2.34 -16.86 33.48
N LYS A 128 2.60 -16.38 34.70
CA LYS A 128 3.93 -16.07 35.23
C LYS A 128 4.96 -17.16 34.99
N LYS A 129 4.57 -18.44 35.12
CA LYS A 129 5.45 -19.60 34.92
C LYS A 129 6.01 -19.65 33.50
N ASN A 130 5.19 -19.42 32.49
CA ASN A 130 5.62 -19.46 31.11
C ASN A 130 6.41 -18.20 30.70
N GLN A 131 6.11 -17.05 31.29
CA GLN A 131 6.88 -15.82 31.04
C GLN A 131 8.36 -15.93 31.43
N GLN A 132 8.69 -16.83 32.36
CA GLN A 132 10.07 -17.05 32.82
C GLN A 132 10.82 -18.09 31.99
N LYS A 133 10.11 -18.87 31.16
CA LYS A 133 10.73 -19.85 30.26
C LYS A 133 11.35 -19.19 29.05
N SER A 134 12.36 -19.86 28.49
CA SER A 134 12.91 -19.44 27.21
C SER A 134 11.86 -19.64 26.12
N ILE A 135 11.92 -18.80 25.08
CA ILE A 135 10.98 -18.91 23.96
C ILE A 135 11.20 -20.21 23.18
N ASN A 136 12.43 -20.74 23.16
CA ASN A 136 12.75 -22.00 22.52
C ASN A 136 12.14 -23.19 23.29
N GLU A 137 12.24 -23.19 24.65
CA GLU A 137 11.58 -24.20 25.48
C GLU A 137 10.07 -24.24 25.25
N LEU A 138 9.43 -23.06 25.10
CA LEU A 138 7.99 -22.95 24.79
C LEU A 138 7.67 -23.36 23.35
N ALA A 139 8.59 -23.18 22.41
CA ALA A 139 8.44 -23.61 21.04
C ALA A 139 8.45 -25.16 20.89
N ASP A 140 9.07 -25.86 21.84
CA ASP A 140 9.05 -27.32 21.91
C ASP A 140 7.79 -27.88 22.62
N ASP A 141 7.05 -27.05 23.33
CA ASP A 141 5.80 -27.44 24.01
C ASP A 141 4.62 -27.36 23.02
N ASP A 142 4.16 -28.52 22.56
CA ASP A 142 3.08 -28.64 21.58
C ASP A 142 1.74 -28.09 22.09
N GLU A 143 1.47 -28.12 23.40
CA GLU A 143 0.25 -27.54 23.98
C GLU A 143 0.30 -26.02 23.91
N PHE A 144 1.45 -25.43 24.23
CA PHE A 144 1.68 -23.99 24.11
C PHE A 144 1.52 -23.54 22.65
N VAL A 145 2.24 -24.21 21.73
CA VAL A 145 2.21 -23.85 20.29
C VAL A 145 0.79 -23.97 19.72
N SER A 146 0.11 -25.09 20.02
CA SER A 146 -1.28 -25.31 19.57
C SER A 146 -2.21 -24.21 20.07
N THR A 147 -2.06 -23.80 21.32
CA THR A 147 -2.89 -22.76 21.91
C THR A 147 -2.60 -21.39 21.29
N ILE A 148 -1.33 -21.04 21.05
CA ILE A 148 -0.97 -19.75 20.40
C ILE A 148 -1.49 -19.68 18.97
N LEU A 149 -1.37 -20.76 18.19
CA LEU A 149 -1.92 -20.84 16.84
C LEU A 149 -3.44 -20.66 16.85
N PHE A 150 -4.13 -21.33 17.77
CA PHE A 150 -5.58 -21.23 17.89
C PHE A 150 -6.04 -19.84 18.32
N LEU A 151 -5.36 -19.19 19.27
CA LEU A 151 -5.63 -17.81 19.68
C LEU A 151 -5.39 -16.81 18.55
N LEU A 152 -4.37 -17.05 17.72
CA LEU A 152 -4.14 -16.25 16.50
C LEU A 152 -5.35 -16.33 15.58
N SER A 153 -5.77 -17.56 15.25
CA SER A 153 -6.88 -17.79 14.33
C SER A 153 -8.20 -17.23 14.85
N LEU A 154 -8.47 -17.39 16.17
CA LEU A 154 -9.65 -16.80 16.81
C LEU A 154 -9.67 -15.27 16.73
N SER A 155 -8.53 -14.64 17.00
CA SER A 155 -8.43 -13.19 17.00
C SER A 155 -8.52 -12.61 15.58
N ASP A 156 -7.99 -13.32 14.58
CA ASP A 156 -8.12 -12.97 13.17
C ASP A 156 -9.59 -13.03 12.73
N GLU A 157 -10.29 -14.14 12.97
CA GLU A 157 -11.70 -14.28 12.62
C GLU A 157 -12.63 -13.31 13.35
N ALA A 158 -12.32 -12.96 14.61
CA ALA A 158 -13.08 -11.96 15.35
C ALA A 158 -12.96 -10.55 14.72
N CYS A 159 -11.95 -10.34 13.85
CA CYS A 159 -11.71 -9.10 13.11
C CYS A 159 -12.21 -9.13 11.67
N ALA A 160 -13.05 -10.09 11.30
CA ALA A 160 -13.67 -10.10 9.98
C ALA A 160 -14.43 -8.79 9.73
N GLY A 161 -14.14 -8.11 8.61
CA GLY A 161 -14.67 -6.78 8.28
C GLY A 161 -13.87 -5.59 8.82
N PHE A 162 -12.69 -5.80 9.41
CA PHE A 162 -11.84 -4.69 9.90
C PHE A 162 -11.13 -3.90 8.78
N GLY A 163 -11.17 -4.32 7.57
CA GLY A 163 -10.53 -3.63 6.45
C GLY A 163 -11.49 -3.51 5.29
N VAL A 164 -11.60 -4.59 4.55
CA VAL A 164 -12.54 -4.70 3.43
C VAL A 164 -13.82 -5.34 3.95
N ASP A 165 -14.94 -4.61 3.82
CA ASP A 165 -16.23 -5.06 4.33
C ASP A 165 -16.80 -6.22 3.52
N SER A 166 -17.50 -7.11 4.21
CA SER A 166 -18.34 -8.12 3.59
C SER A 166 -19.67 -7.53 3.11
N PRO A 167 -20.16 -7.91 1.92
CA PRO A 167 -21.50 -7.56 1.49
C PRO A 167 -22.61 -8.02 2.45
N GLU A 168 -22.35 -9.05 3.26
CA GLU A 168 -23.31 -9.59 4.23
C GLU A 168 -23.41 -8.76 5.51
N ASP A 169 -22.40 -7.94 5.84
CA ASP A 169 -22.40 -7.10 7.03
C ASP A 169 -23.36 -5.88 6.92
N TYR A 170 -23.99 -5.68 5.77
CA TYR A 170 -24.89 -4.57 5.47
C TYR A 170 -26.39 -4.84 5.66
N GLU A 171 -26.79 -5.96 6.24
CA GLU A 171 -28.16 -6.06 6.78
C GLU A 171 -28.31 -5.11 7.96
N GLU A 172 -28.61 -3.87 7.62
CA GLU A 172 -28.70 -2.72 8.54
C GLU A 172 -29.62 -3.00 9.72
N LYS A 173 -29.03 -3.11 10.88
CA LYS A 173 -29.70 -2.70 12.11
C LYS A 173 -29.28 -1.25 12.37
N PRO A 174 -30.22 -0.27 12.31
CA PRO A 174 -29.91 1.17 12.42
C PRO A 174 -29.23 1.62 13.74
N SER A 175 -28.95 0.71 14.64
CA SER A 175 -28.45 0.95 15.99
C SER A 175 -26.99 0.59 16.19
N GLU A 176 -26.33 -0.02 15.19
CA GLU A 176 -24.95 -0.50 15.34
C GLU A 176 -23.97 0.51 14.73
N ILE A 177 -22.91 0.88 15.46
CA ILE A 177 -21.80 1.58 14.82
C ILE A 177 -21.11 0.57 13.94
N PRO A 178 -21.01 0.84 12.64
CA PRO A 178 -20.33 -0.07 11.76
C PRO A 178 -18.89 -0.27 12.23
N LEU A 179 -18.43 -1.52 12.24
CA LEU A 179 -17.09 -1.88 12.72
C LEU A 179 -16.00 -1.10 12.00
N PHE A 180 -16.20 -0.76 10.73
CA PHE A 180 -15.28 0.06 9.95
C PHE A 180 -15.06 1.46 10.54
N VAL A 181 -16.07 2.08 11.19
CA VAL A 181 -15.91 3.39 11.85
C VAL A 181 -14.94 3.28 13.02
N ILE A 182 -15.05 2.20 13.81
CA ILE A 182 -14.13 1.95 14.93
C ILE A 182 -12.70 1.75 14.40
N VAL A 183 -12.55 0.99 13.33
CA VAL A 183 -11.26 0.74 12.66
C VAL A 183 -10.66 2.05 12.14
N ASP A 184 -11.46 2.86 11.45
CA ASP A 184 -11.05 4.15 10.90
C ASP A 184 -10.60 5.10 12.02
N LEU A 185 -11.38 5.24 13.09
CA LEU A 185 -11.02 6.04 14.25
C LEU A 185 -9.71 5.56 14.89
N MET A 186 -9.53 4.26 15.08
CA MET A 186 -8.30 3.72 15.67
C MET A 186 -7.07 3.97 14.80
N LEU A 187 -7.20 3.85 13.50
CA LEU A 187 -6.11 4.09 12.56
C LEU A 187 -5.78 5.58 12.41
N HIS A 188 -6.75 6.48 12.55
CA HIS A 188 -6.55 7.93 12.48
C HIS A 188 -6.01 8.53 13.77
N GLU A 189 -6.57 8.16 14.92
CA GLU A 189 -6.18 8.72 16.22
C GLU A 189 -4.86 8.13 16.77
N ASN A 190 -4.47 6.96 16.32
CA ASN A 190 -3.23 6.34 16.75
C ASN A 190 -2.06 6.92 15.95
N GLU A 191 -1.11 7.58 16.61
CA GLU A 191 0.10 8.14 15.99
C GLU A 191 0.90 7.09 15.18
N ARG A 192 0.78 5.83 15.52
CA ARG A 192 1.49 4.71 14.90
C ARG A 192 0.68 3.98 13.84
N LYS A 193 -0.55 4.43 13.59
CA LYS A 193 -1.43 3.84 12.57
C LYS A 193 -1.54 2.31 12.68
N SER A 194 -2.01 1.82 13.81
CA SER A 194 -2.15 0.39 14.09
C SER A 194 -3.46 0.08 14.80
N LEU A 195 -4.06 -1.05 14.46
CA LEU A 195 -5.22 -1.60 15.18
C LEU A 195 -4.85 -2.14 16.57
N ALA A 196 -3.60 -2.56 16.76
CA ALA A 196 -3.11 -2.97 18.06
C ALA A 196 -2.72 -1.75 18.91
N THR A 197 -3.20 -1.71 20.15
CA THR A 197 -2.91 -0.61 21.09
C THR A 197 -1.48 -0.64 21.64
N PHE A 198 -0.79 -1.77 21.50
CA PHE A 198 0.62 -1.93 21.88
C PHE A 198 1.59 -1.63 20.75
N CYS A 199 1.17 -0.92 19.74
CA CYS A 199 2.04 -0.61 18.62
C CYS A 199 3.39 -0.04 19.11
N THR A 200 4.48 -0.66 18.68
CA THR A 200 5.84 -0.23 18.95
C THR A 200 6.52 0.15 17.64
N ASN A 201 7.76 0.69 17.72
CA ASN A 201 8.55 0.90 16.50
C ASN A 201 8.95 -0.43 15.81
N ARG A 202 8.63 -1.57 16.41
CA ARG A 202 9.01 -2.90 15.92
C ARG A 202 7.87 -3.66 15.26
N MET A 203 6.62 -3.26 15.51
CA MET A 203 5.47 -3.90 14.89
C MET A 203 4.23 -3.01 14.91
N SER A 204 3.38 -3.19 13.91
CA SER A 204 2.01 -2.70 13.87
C SER A 204 1.08 -3.79 13.33
N VAL A 205 -0.21 -3.63 13.55
CA VAL A 205 -1.25 -4.50 12.99
C VAL A 205 -2.14 -3.65 12.11
N LEU A 206 -2.28 -4.06 10.85
CA LEU A 206 -3.14 -3.40 9.87
C LEU A 206 -4.22 -4.37 9.38
N PRO A 207 -5.28 -3.86 8.76
CA PRO A 207 -6.19 -4.69 7.97
C PRO A 207 -5.45 -5.44 6.87
N LYS A 208 -6.03 -6.53 6.41
CA LYS A 208 -5.49 -7.39 5.35
C LYS A 208 -6.51 -7.54 4.23
N SER A 209 -6.05 -7.56 2.99
CA SER A 209 -6.91 -7.73 1.81
C SER A 209 -6.78 -9.11 1.18
N LEU A 210 -5.56 -9.62 1.01
CA LEU A 210 -5.32 -10.93 0.39
C LEU A 210 -4.43 -11.80 1.27
N THR A 211 -4.76 -13.09 1.31
CA THR A 211 -3.98 -14.09 2.06
C THR A 211 -2.91 -14.71 1.16
N ALA A 212 -1.67 -14.76 1.63
CA ALA A 212 -0.60 -15.44 0.93
C ALA A 212 -0.88 -16.95 0.84
N THR A 213 -0.80 -17.51 -0.35
CA THR A 213 -1.13 -18.91 -0.62
C THR A 213 0.08 -19.77 -0.99
N VAL A 214 1.24 -19.16 -1.20
CA VAL A 214 2.46 -19.86 -1.61
C VAL A 214 3.33 -20.15 -0.39
N GLY A 215 3.54 -21.44 -0.10
CA GLY A 215 4.29 -21.88 1.06
C GLY A 215 3.59 -21.59 2.39
N ILE A 216 4.29 -21.91 3.50
CA ILE A 216 3.81 -21.55 4.83
C ILE A 216 4.62 -20.37 5.37
N SER A 217 3.91 -19.33 5.72
CA SER A 217 4.45 -18.11 6.36
C SER A 217 3.46 -17.58 7.38
N LEU A 218 3.86 -16.62 8.18
CA LEU A 218 2.93 -15.95 9.08
C LEU A 218 1.76 -15.30 8.31
N GLN A 219 2.05 -14.79 7.10
CA GLN A 219 1.06 -14.15 6.23
C GLN A 219 0.01 -15.12 5.68
N SER A 220 0.29 -16.41 5.65
CA SER A 220 -0.68 -17.44 5.21
C SER A 220 -1.61 -17.93 6.33
N LEU A 221 -1.44 -17.41 7.57
CA LEU A 221 -2.23 -17.82 8.75
C LEU A 221 -3.44 -16.95 9.03
N SER A 222 -3.60 -15.82 8.33
CA SER A 222 -4.65 -14.86 8.62
C SER A 222 -5.36 -14.39 7.36
N HIS A 223 -6.65 -14.04 7.50
CA HIS A 223 -7.48 -13.46 6.45
C HIS A 223 -7.73 -11.96 6.65
N HIS A 224 -7.80 -11.49 7.90
CA HIS A 224 -8.31 -10.17 8.23
C HIS A 224 -7.26 -9.22 8.81
N LEU A 225 -6.21 -9.76 9.43
CA LEU A 225 -5.16 -8.98 10.08
C LEU A 225 -3.78 -9.29 9.52
N ALA A 226 -2.96 -8.24 9.39
CA ALA A 226 -1.57 -8.30 8.97
C ALA A 226 -0.65 -7.82 10.09
N LEU A 227 0.36 -8.62 10.45
CA LEU A 227 1.48 -8.17 11.28
C LEU A 227 2.52 -7.50 10.38
N ILE A 228 2.83 -6.23 10.64
CA ILE A 228 3.86 -5.48 9.96
C ILE A 228 5.10 -5.40 10.85
N SER A 229 6.23 -5.88 10.38
CA SER A 229 7.52 -5.74 11.07
C SER A 229 8.03 -4.29 11.00
N GLY A 230 8.78 -3.86 12.01
CA GLY A 230 9.15 -2.46 12.22
C GLY A 230 10.25 -1.90 11.33
N GLU A 231 10.59 -2.51 10.21
CA GLU A 231 11.60 -2.01 9.27
C GLU A 231 11.10 -0.81 8.47
N VAL A 232 9.80 -0.73 8.25
CA VAL A 232 9.11 0.39 7.59
C VAL A 232 7.84 0.73 8.34
N GLN A 233 7.51 2.02 8.40
CA GLN A 233 6.21 2.45 8.89
C GLN A 233 5.16 2.18 7.82
N ALA A 234 4.09 1.50 8.19
CA ALA A 234 2.97 1.25 7.30
C ALA A 234 1.74 2.01 7.81
N TYR A 235 0.98 2.58 6.87
CA TYR A 235 -0.20 3.38 7.13
C TYR A 235 -1.37 2.79 6.36
N TRP A 236 -2.55 2.84 6.96
CA TRP A 236 -3.79 2.51 6.30
C TRP A 236 -4.65 3.77 6.20
N ASN A 237 -5.01 4.13 5.00
CA ASN A 237 -5.91 5.24 4.71
C ASN A 237 -7.19 4.70 4.07
N ASP A 238 -8.27 5.44 4.21
CA ASP A 238 -9.56 5.13 3.61
C ASP A 238 -9.99 6.26 2.67
N ILE A 239 -10.37 5.91 1.45
CA ILE A 239 -11.04 6.82 0.51
C ILE A 239 -12.48 6.36 0.38
N LYS A 240 -13.36 6.95 1.18
CA LYS A 240 -14.81 6.78 1.00
C LYS A 240 -15.29 7.74 -0.08
N ILE A 241 -15.95 7.21 -1.05
CA ILE A 241 -16.70 8.02 -2.01
C ILE A 241 -18.08 8.22 -1.41
N ASP A 242 -18.48 9.48 -1.25
CA ASP A 242 -19.80 9.87 -0.72
C ASP A 242 -20.91 9.50 -1.72
N SER A 243 -21.09 8.21 -2.01
CA SER A 243 -22.21 7.75 -2.79
C SER A 243 -23.32 7.30 -1.84
N LYS A 244 -24.39 8.12 -1.78
CA LYS A 244 -25.64 7.72 -1.13
C LYS A 244 -26.37 6.59 -1.86
N ASP A 245 -25.80 6.11 -2.95
CA ASP A 245 -26.40 5.09 -3.81
C ASP A 245 -25.77 3.71 -3.52
N PRO A 246 -26.52 2.77 -2.91
CA PRO A 246 -26.03 1.44 -2.62
C PRO A 246 -25.54 0.65 -3.84
N SER A 247 -25.96 1.03 -5.06
CA SER A 247 -25.55 0.36 -6.31
C SER A 247 -24.08 0.62 -6.67
N HIS A 248 -23.41 1.56 -6.01
CA HIS A 248 -21.99 1.85 -6.21
C HIS A 248 -21.04 1.03 -5.33
N ARG A 249 -21.57 0.23 -4.39
CA ARG A 249 -20.77 -0.47 -3.37
C ARG A 249 -19.86 -1.55 -3.91
N GLN A 250 -20.19 -2.18 -5.04
CA GLN A 250 -19.31 -3.15 -5.69
C GLN A 250 -19.41 -3.01 -7.21
N LYS A 251 -18.44 -2.31 -7.78
CA LYS A 251 -18.36 -2.23 -9.25
C LYS A 251 -17.89 -3.57 -9.80
N SER A 252 -18.57 -4.06 -10.83
CA SER A 252 -18.14 -5.22 -11.59
C SER A 252 -16.93 -4.92 -12.50
N HIS A 253 -16.64 -3.64 -12.71
CA HIS A 253 -15.56 -3.15 -13.58
C HIS A 253 -14.88 -1.93 -12.97
N LEU A 254 -13.57 -1.82 -13.22
CA LEU A 254 -12.75 -0.67 -12.86
C LEU A 254 -11.99 -0.20 -14.11
N ASN A 255 -12.13 1.08 -14.47
CA ASN A 255 -11.48 1.66 -15.64
C ASN A 255 -10.35 2.60 -15.22
N ILE A 256 -9.13 2.29 -15.65
CA ILE A 256 -7.92 3.07 -15.37
C ILE A 256 -7.50 3.83 -16.62
N LEU A 257 -7.46 5.16 -16.54
CA LEU A 257 -6.86 6.01 -17.56
C LEU A 257 -5.37 6.19 -17.25
N ILE A 258 -4.52 5.63 -18.07
CA ILE A 258 -3.06 5.76 -18.00
C ILE A 258 -2.63 6.90 -18.92
N ILE A 259 -1.94 7.90 -18.37
CA ILE A 259 -1.39 9.05 -19.12
C ILE A 259 0.13 9.03 -19.00
N PRO A 260 0.86 8.50 -19.98
CA PRO A 260 2.31 8.28 -19.89
C PRO A 260 3.10 9.58 -20.18
N TYR A 261 2.70 10.66 -19.50
CA TYR A 261 3.37 11.96 -19.57
C TYR A 261 4.58 12.00 -18.60
N PRO A 262 5.70 12.67 -18.97
CA PRO A 262 5.95 13.45 -20.17
C PRO A 262 6.18 12.59 -21.43
N TYR A 263 5.66 13.08 -22.56
CA TYR A 263 5.83 12.40 -23.86
C TYR A 263 7.22 12.61 -24.48
N SER A 264 7.97 13.58 -24.00
CA SER A 264 9.38 13.80 -24.34
C SER A 264 10.14 14.30 -23.13
N ILE A 265 11.39 13.94 -23.01
CA ILE A 265 12.30 14.36 -21.94
C ILE A 265 13.57 14.89 -22.56
N GLU A 266 13.93 16.13 -22.21
CA GLU A 266 15.15 16.76 -22.67
C GLU A 266 16.31 16.46 -21.72
N SER A 267 17.55 16.35 -22.24
CA SER A 267 18.74 16.04 -21.44
C SER A 267 19.00 17.08 -20.34
N GLU A 268 18.69 18.36 -20.61
CA GLU A 268 18.87 19.48 -19.69
C GLU A 268 17.96 19.42 -18.45
N GLN A 269 17.02 18.46 -18.39
CA GLN A 269 16.23 18.19 -17.19
C GLN A 269 17.03 17.37 -16.17
N PHE A 270 18.11 16.72 -16.59
CA PHE A 270 19.07 16.07 -15.71
C PHE A 270 20.22 17.01 -15.37
N PHE A 271 20.66 17.03 -14.13
CA PHE A 271 21.75 17.89 -13.67
C PHE A 271 22.48 17.28 -12.48
N VAL A 272 23.72 17.72 -12.27
CA VAL A 272 24.52 17.31 -11.12
C VAL A 272 24.09 18.08 -9.89
N LYS A 273 23.86 17.37 -8.78
CA LYS A 273 23.69 17.96 -7.44
C LYS A 273 25.00 17.97 -6.69
N TYR A 274 25.50 19.18 -6.37
CA TYR A 274 26.79 19.33 -5.68
C TYR A 274 26.70 19.30 -4.15
N ASP A 275 25.49 19.31 -3.57
CA ASP A 275 25.26 19.63 -2.16
C ASP A 275 25.17 18.40 -1.24
N ALA A 276 26.10 17.45 -1.39
CA ALA A 276 26.17 16.33 -0.46
C ALA A 276 27.55 16.26 0.25
N PRO A 277 27.81 17.11 1.25
CA PRO A 277 29.14 17.25 1.86
C PRO A 277 29.60 16.03 2.68
N HIS A 278 28.73 15.07 2.95
CA HIS A 278 29.02 13.94 3.87
C HIS A 278 29.01 12.56 3.22
N VAL A 279 28.88 12.51 1.91
CA VAL A 279 28.85 11.23 1.20
C VAL A 279 30.26 10.77 0.86
N PRO A 280 30.53 9.45 0.79
CA PRO A 280 31.83 8.96 0.34
C PRO A 280 32.28 9.66 -0.94
N LYS A 281 33.51 10.12 -0.98
CA LYS A 281 34.09 10.94 -2.08
C LYS A 281 33.96 10.33 -3.47
N LEU A 282 33.56 9.07 -3.58
CA LEU A 282 33.36 8.33 -4.83
C LEU A 282 31.92 8.42 -5.37
N ALA A 283 30.94 8.92 -4.58
CA ALA A 283 29.55 9.00 -5.01
C ALA A 283 29.24 10.41 -5.54
N LYS A 284 28.68 10.44 -6.73
CA LYS A 284 28.12 11.65 -7.34
C LYS A 284 26.60 11.57 -7.26
N TYR A 285 25.93 12.73 -7.27
CA TYR A 285 24.48 12.80 -7.24
C TYR A 285 23.93 13.56 -8.44
N PHE A 286 22.83 13.05 -8.97
CA PHE A 286 22.07 13.74 -10.01
C PHE A 286 20.69 14.13 -9.51
N GLY A 287 20.11 15.14 -10.12
CA GLY A 287 18.70 15.51 -9.98
C GLY A 287 18.00 15.42 -11.32
N TYR A 288 16.68 15.28 -11.26
CA TYR A 288 15.80 15.43 -12.40
C TYR A 288 14.76 16.51 -12.08
N LEU A 289 14.62 17.50 -12.96
CA LEU A 289 13.65 18.58 -12.81
C LEU A 289 12.50 18.40 -13.80
N PRO A 290 11.32 17.95 -13.35
CA PRO A 290 10.15 17.91 -14.20
C PRO A 290 9.81 19.31 -14.73
N LYS A 291 9.49 19.42 -16.01
CA LYS A 291 9.04 20.66 -16.68
C LYS A 291 7.66 20.45 -17.31
N PRO A 292 6.63 20.13 -16.51
CA PRO A 292 5.30 19.93 -17.07
C PRO A 292 4.75 21.28 -17.57
N ASN A 293 4.13 21.23 -18.75
CA ASN A 293 3.31 22.35 -19.22
C ASN A 293 1.89 22.15 -18.68
N LEU A 294 1.47 22.97 -17.74
CA LEU A 294 0.19 22.86 -17.05
C LEU A 294 -0.99 22.89 -18.03
N GLU A 295 -1.03 23.89 -18.92
CA GLU A 295 -2.12 24.03 -19.88
C GLU A 295 -2.24 22.80 -20.78
N TYR A 296 -1.10 22.31 -21.27
CA TYR A 296 -1.06 21.13 -22.14
C TYR A 296 -1.53 19.86 -21.43
N ILE A 297 -1.04 19.58 -20.21
CA ILE A 297 -1.41 18.35 -19.48
C ILE A 297 -2.87 18.37 -19.01
N VAL A 298 -3.39 19.54 -18.63
CA VAL A 298 -4.79 19.74 -18.29
C VAL A 298 -5.68 19.50 -19.51
N ASP A 299 -5.35 20.11 -20.66
CA ASP A 299 -6.13 19.97 -21.89
C ASP A 299 -6.13 18.53 -22.42
N ILE A 300 -4.96 17.85 -22.37
CA ILE A 300 -4.88 16.43 -22.73
C ILE A 300 -5.76 15.59 -21.80
N THR A 301 -5.63 15.76 -20.49
CA THR A 301 -6.37 14.97 -19.50
C THR A 301 -7.88 15.17 -19.67
N LYS A 302 -8.34 16.42 -19.80
CA LYS A 302 -9.75 16.75 -20.09
C LYS A 302 -10.22 16.09 -21.38
N GLY A 303 -9.42 16.16 -22.44
CA GLY A 303 -9.75 15.57 -23.75
C GLY A 303 -9.83 14.05 -23.72
N LEU A 304 -8.96 13.37 -22.96
CA LEU A 304 -8.98 11.92 -22.79
C LEU A 304 -10.22 11.46 -21.99
N ILE A 305 -10.54 12.16 -20.89
CA ILE A 305 -11.74 11.85 -20.09
C ILE A 305 -13.01 12.02 -20.91
N LEU A 306 -13.15 13.12 -21.65
CA LEU A 306 -14.33 13.34 -22.51
C LEU A 306 -14.43 12.27 -23.60
N LYS A 307 -13.30 11.86 -24.18
CA LYS A 307 -13.27 10.78 -25.18
C LYS A 307 -13.72 9.46 -24.57
N SER A 308 -13.26 9.16 -23.36
CA SER A 308 -13.64 7.97 -22.61
C SER A 308 -15.14 7.92 -22.33
N ILE A 309 -15.71 9.00 -21.79
CA ILE A 309 -17.14 9.13 -21.50
C ILE A 309 -17.97 8.96 -22.77
N ASN A 310 -17.57 9.58 -23.89
CA ASN A 310 -18.27 9.45 -25.16
C ASN A 310 -18.22 8.02 -25.73
N SER A 311 -17.29 7.20 -25.28
CA SER A 311 -17.17 5.78 -25.64
C SER A 311 -17.84 4.85 -24.61
N ALA A 312 -18.64 5.41 -23.68
CA ALA A 312 -19.31 4.72 -22.59
C ALA A 312 -18.37 4.08 -21.54
N HIS A 313 -17.14 4.60 -21.43
CA HIS A 313 -16.18 4.18 -20.40
C HIS A 313 -16.05 5.27 -19.33
N GLU A 314 -16.67 5.10 -18.18
CA GLU A 314 -16.43 5.96 -17.03
C GLU A 314 -15.00 5.71 -16.53
N VAL A 315 -14.25 6.77 -16.25
CA VAL A 315 -12.89 6.67 -15.69
C VAL A 315 -12.99 6.69 -14.17
N ASP A 316 -12.44 5.65 -13.52
CA ASP A 316 -12.41 5.53 -12.06
C ASP A 316 -11.10 6.02 -11.47
N LEU A 317 -9.99 5.74 -12.16
CA LEU A 317 -8.64 6.05 -11.74
C LEU A 317 -7.84 6.67 -12.88
N ILE A 318 -7.11 7.74 -12.58
CA ILE A 318 -6.13 8.35 -13.49
C ILE A 318 -4.73 8.10 -12.93
N VAL A 319 -3.82 7.57 -13.74
CA VAL A 319 -2.46 7.25 -13.34
C VAL A 319 -1.45 8.00 -14.20
N PHE A 320 -0.57 8.74 -13.54
CA PHE A 320 0.62 9.37 -14.12
C PHE A 320 1.88 8.68 -13.61
N PRO A 321 2.95 8.57 -14.43
CA PRO A 321 4.22 7.96 -14.04
C PRO A 321 4.96 8.69 -12.91
N GLU A 322 6.08 8.11 -12.50
CA GLU A 322 7.03 8.71 -11.57
C GLU A 322 7.56 10.06 -12.09
N ALA A 323 7.78 11.00 -11.17
CA ALA A 323 8.38 12.31 -11.44
C ALA A 323 7.69 13.11 -12.57
N THR A 324 6.38 12.94 -12.75
CA THR A 324 5.59 13.68 -13.75
C THR A 324 5.45 15.15 -13.40
N PHE A 325 5.21 15.46 -12.13
CA PHE A 325 4.92 16.80 -11.65
C PHE A 325 5.98 17.32 -10.68
N ARG A 326 6.07 18.65 -10.60
CA ARG A 326 6.51 19.34 -9.40
C ARG A 326 5.28 19.62 -8.53
N HIS A 327 5.48 19.75 -7.24
CA HIS A 327 4.41 19.97 -6.27
C HIS A 327 3.51 21.16 -6.64
N ASP A 328 4.09 22.34 -6.95
CA ASP A 328 3.35 23.56 -7.32
C ASP A 328 2.43 23.33 -8.54
N ILE A 329 2.96 22.71 -9.58
CA ILE A 329 2.20 22.42 -10.80
C ILE A 329 1.14 21.33 -10.55
N PHE A 330 1.43 20.36 -9.68
CA PHE A 330 0.46 19.32 -9.32
C PHE A 330 -0.76 19.92 -8.59
N ILE A 331 -0.53 20.86 -7.68
CA ILE A 331 -1.61 21.56 -6.99
C ILE A 331 -2.49 22.36 -7.97
N ASP A 332 -1.86 23.07 -8.92
CA ASP A 332 -2.62 23.83 -9.93
C ASP A 332 -3.37 22.87 -10.88
N PHE A 333 -2.77 21.75 -11.24
CA PHE A 333 -3.43 20.69 -12.01
C PHE A 333 -4.67 20.16 -11.27
N LEU A 334 -4.57 19.88 -9.98
CA LEU A 334 -5.73 19.41 -9.18
C LEU A 334 -6.86 20.44 -9.15
N ARG A 335 -6.54 21.75 -9.01
CA ARG A 335 -7.54 22.82 -9.03
C ARG A 335 -8.30 22.87 -10.37
N GLU A 336 -7.55 22.80 -11.47
CA GLU A 336 -8.12 22.78 -12.81
C GLU A 336 -9.01 21.54 -13.05
N MET A 337 -8.54 20.37 -12.61
CA MET A 337 -9.31 19.13 -12.76
C MET A 337 -10.56 19.12 -11.89
N ASN A 338 -10.51 19.61 -10.67
CA ASN A 338 -11.69 19.74 -9.81
C ASN A 338 -12.76 20.62 -10.45
N THR A 339 -12.37 21.79 -10.95
CA THR A 339 -13.27 22.69 -11.67
C THR A 339 -13.91 22.00 -12.88
N PHE A 340 -13.12 21.25 -13.63
CA PHE A 340 -13.61 20.48 -14.77
C PHE A 340 -14.62 19.39 -14.36
N PHE A 341 -14.30 18.59 -13.33
CA PHE A 341 -15.18 17.53 -12.86
C PHE A 341 -16.55 18.08 -12.40
N ASP A 342 -16.52 19.21 -11.67
CA ASP A 342 -17.75 19.89 -11.21
C ASP A 342 -18.59 20.41 -12.39
N CYS A 343 -17.93 20.99 -13.40
CA CYS A 343 -18.59 21.46 -14.62
C CYS A 343 -19.23 20.30 -15.42
N GLN A 344 -18.57 19.16 -15.48
CA GLN A 344 -19.10 17.98 -16.20
C GLN A 344 -20.19 17.25 -15.41
N LYS A 345 -20.39 17.58 -14.13
CA LYS A 345 -21.37 16.89 -13.24
C LYS A 345 -21.18 15.38 -13.23
N LEU A 346 -19.91 14.93 -13.17
CA LEU A 346 -19.61 13.50 -13.11
C LEU A 346 -20.26 12.90 -11.87
N LYS A 347 -20.90 11.74 -12.02
CA LYS A 347 -21.48 11.01 -10.90
C LYS A 347 -20.40 10.63 -9.89
N GLN A 348 -19.24 10.23 -10.41
CA GLN A 348 -18.04 9.91 -9.64
C GLN A 348 -16.85 10.62 -10.26
N LYS A 349 -16.08 11.34 -9.45
CA LYS A 349 -14.83 11.95 -9.88
C LYS A 349 -13.72 10.91 -9.80
N PRO A 350 -12.85 10.79 -10.83
CA PRO A 350 -11.75 9.84 -10.80
C PRO A 350 -10.79 10.12 -9.65
N VAL A 351 -10.29 9.06 -9.02
CA VAL A 351 -9.12 9.14 -8.14
C VAL A 351 -7.87 9.39 -8.99
N ILE A 352 -6.89 10.12 -8.48
CA ILE A 352 -5.66 10.46 -9.21
C ILE A 352 -4.46 9.89 -8.46
N ILE A 353 -3.64 9.09 -9.16
CA ILE A 353 -2.32 8.65 -8.71
C ILE A 353 -1.27 9.32 -9.59
N ALA A 354 -0.31 10.01 -8.97
CA ALA A 354 0.73 10.72 -9.72
C ALA A 354 2.09 10.68 -9.02
N GLY A 355 3.17 10.65 -9.81
CA GLY A 355 4.53 10.86 -9.35
C GLY A 355 4.84 12.37 -9.24
N VAL A 356 5.26 12.81 -8.06
CA VAL A 356 5.49 14.23 -7.74
C VAL A 356 6.86 14.43 -7.11
N ILE A 357 7.64 15.37 -7.63
CA ILE A 357 8.84 15.88 -6.97
C ILE A 357 8.42 17.02 -6.04
N ASP A 358 8.52 16.75 -4.75
CA ASP A 358 8.15 17.67 -3.67
C ASP A 358 9.39 18.27 -3.01
N LYS A 359 9.29 19.49 -2.50
CA LYS A 359 10.35 20.12 -1.71
C LYS A 359 10.05 20.01 -0.22
N VAL A 360 11.05 19.64 0.55
CA VAL A 360 10.98 19.71 2.01
C VAL A 360 11.11 21.17 2.41
N ASP A 361 10.19 21.69 3.20
CA ASP A 361 10.28 23.07 3.71
C ASP A 361 11.46 23.17 4.68
N THR A 362 12.51 23.89 4.25
CA THR A 362 13.77 24.02 5.00
C THR A 362 13.63 24.72 6.35
N LYS A 363 12.52 25.42 6.61
CA LYS A 363 12.29 26.10 7.89
C LYS A 363 12.06 25.12 9.07
N GLU A 364 11.51 23.95 8.81
CA GLU A 364 11.34 22.90 9.83
C GLU A 364 12.61 22.07 10.04
N VAL A 365 13.46 21.95 9.03
CA VAL A 365 14.67 21.11 9.04
C VAL A 365 15.82 21.75 9.83
N VAL A 366 15.86 23.08 9.94
CA VAL A 366 16.99 23.82 10.56
C VAL A 366 17.12 23.57 12.07
N GLN A 367 16.10 23.09 12.77
CA GLN A 367 16.19 22.83 14.21
C GLN A 367 16.61 21.42 14.60
N THR A 368 16.57 20.44 13.71
CA THR A 368 16.73 19.04 14.14
C THR A 368 17.94 18.30 13.56
N ILE A 369 18.53 18.72 12.45
CA ILE A 369 19.60 17.93 11.82
C ILE A 369 20.73 18.82 11.29
N LYS A 370 21.90 18.70 11.91
CA LYS A 370 23.18 19.19 11.38
C LYS A 370 23.73 18.36 10.21
N ASN A 371 23.00 17.33 9.76
CA ASN A 371 23.39 16.46 8.66
C ASN A 371 22.48 16.73 7.48
N GLN A 372 23.04 17.33 6.45
CA GLN A 372 22.37 17.76 5.25
C GLN A 372 21.79 16.58 4.49
N GLU A 373 20.47 16.48 4.48
CA GLU A 373 19.75 15.67 3.53
C GLU A 373 19.31 16.52 2.33
N PHE A 374 19.00 15.85 1.23
CA PHE A 374 18.49 16.51 0.05
C PHE A 374 17.12 17.15 0.34
N GLU A 375 16.89 18.35 -0.18
CA GLU A 375 15.64 19.09 0.02
C GLU A 375 14.47 18.55 -0.79
N GLU A 376 14.73 17.74 -1.82
CA GLU A 376 13.70 17.19 -2.70
C GLU A 376 13.37 15.75 -2.34
N ARG A 377 12.08 15.43 -2.44
CA ARG A 377 11.56 14.07 -2.26
C ARG A 377 10.86 13.62 -3.53
N ASN A 378 11.06 12.38 -3.91
CA ASN A 378 10.31 11.73 -4.98
C ASN A 378 9.14 10.97 -4.33
N CYS A 379 7.93 11.38 -4.64
CA CYS A 379 6.72 10.89 -4.00
C CYS A 379 5.74 10.34 -5.03
N SER A 380 4.97 9.32 -4.65
CA SER A 380 3.67 9.05 -5.23
C SER A 380 2.58 9.66 -4.36
N VAL A 381 1.56 10.20 -4.99
CA VAL A 381 0.42 10.80 -4.32
C VAL A 381 -0.84 10.16 -4.86
N LEU A 382 -1.73 9.75 -3.96
CA LEU A 382 -3.05 9.24 -4.28
C LEU A 382 -4.08 10.19 -3.71
N VAL A 383 -4.92 10.80 -4.55
CA VAL A 383 -5.87 11.85 -4.18
C VAL A 383 -7.25 11.53 -4.71
N SER A 384 -8.25 11.63 -3.83
CA SER A 384 -9.66 11.63 -4.22
C SER A 384 -10.18 13.07 -4.33
N PRO A 385 -10.71 13.48 -5.49
CA PRO A 385 -11.24 14.83 -5.67
C PRO A 385 -12.54 15.12 -4.91
N HIS A 386 -13.13 14.15 -4.24
CA HIS A 386 -14.42 14.29 -3.57
C HIS A 386 -14.39 14.85 -2.15
N ARG A 387 -13.20 15.05 -1.51
CA ARG A 387 -13.12 15.26 -0.07
C ARG A 387 -12.41 16.54 0.38
N TYR A 388 -12.66 16.87 1.66
CA TYR A 388 -11.88 17.80 2.50
C TYR A 388 -10.36 17.60 2.38
N GLU A 389 -9.92 16.39 2.13
CA GLU A 389 -8.54 16.00 1.84
C GLU A 389 -7.97 16.78 0.67
N ASN A 390 -8.78 17.01 -0.34
CA ASN A 390 -8.40 17.80 -1.50
C ASN A 390 -8.15 19.26 -1.10
N GLU A 391 -9.01 19.87 -0.28
CA GLU A 391 -8.78 21.23 0.26
C GLU A 391 -7.54 21.26 1.16
N TYR A 392 -7.33 20.21 1.95
CA TYR A 392 -6.15 20.08 2.80
C TYR A 392 -4.85 20.00 1.99
N ILE A 393 -4.81 19.21 0.92
CA ILE A 393 -3.67 19.11 0.00
C ILE A 393 -3.48 20.42 -0.77
N LEU A 394 -4.55 21.03 -1.28
CA LEU A 394 -4.52 22.25 -2.09
C LEU A 394 -3.98 23.48 -1.34
N ASN A 395 -4.04 23.48 -0.03
CA ASN A 395 -3.61 24.60 0.81
C ASN A 395 -2.22 24.42 1.44
N ARG A 396 -1.51 23.33 1.11
CA ARG A 396 -0.18 23.06 1.67
C ARG A 396 0.96 23.46 0.75
N SER A 397 2.04 23.93 1.36
CA SER A 397 3.31 24.23 0.68
C SER A 397 4.13 22.96 0.38
N SER A 398 3.80 21.83 1.00
CA SER A 398 4.46 20.52 0.84
C SER A 398 3.46 19.40 1.13
N LEU A 399 3.66 18.25 0.48
CA LEU A 399 2.88 17.03 0.72
C LEU A 399 3.25 16.32 2.02
N LYS A 400 4.32 16.75 2.70
CA LYS A 400 4.81 16.13 3.92
C LYS A 400 3.75 16.12 5.01
N GLY A 401 3.46 14.92 5.53
CA GLY A 401 2.51 14.73 6.64
C GLY A 401 1.04 14.79 6.22
N THR A 402 0.73 14.82 4.92
CA THR A 402 -0.67 14.75 4.46
C THR A 402 -1.29 13.37 4.63
N GLY A 403 -0.48 12.32 4.75
CA GLY A 403 -0.96 10.95 4.83
C GLY A 403 -1.19 10.30 3.46
N TYR A 404 -1.24 11.09 2.39
CA TYR A 404 -1.53 10.62 1.02
C TYR A 404 -0.29 10.44 0.16
N GLU A 405 0.86 10.96 0.62
CA GLU A 405 2.12 10.78 -0.06
C GLU A 405 2.87 9.54 0.44
N GLN A 406 3.41 8.79 -0.49
CA GLN A 406 4.43 7.77 -0.23
C GLN A 406 5.76 8.24 -0.80
N VAL A 407 6.78 8.32 0.04
CA VAL A 407 8.13 8.72 -0.37
C VAL A 407 8.87 7.50 -0.93
N LYS A 408 9.64 7.69 -1.99
CA LYS A 408 10.52 6.66 -2.55
C LYS A 408 11.51 6.15 -1.50
N HIS A 409 11.66 4.84 -1.39
CA HIS A 409 12.48 4.20 -0.37
C HIS A 409 13.93 4.01 -0.81
N HIS A 410 14.19 3.93 -2.12
CA HIS A 410 15.50 3.64 -2.68
C HIS A 410 15.87 4.64 -3.74
N ARG A 411 17.14 5.09 -3.74
CA ARG A 411 17.68 5.94 -4.78
C ARG A 411 17.94 5.13 -6.04
N TRP A 412 17.62 5.69 -7.17
CA TRP A 412 18.06 5.17 -8.44
C TRP A 412 19.56 5.38 -8.62
N GLN A 413 20.26 4.36 -9.12
CA GLN A 413 21.66 4.41 -9.49
C GLN A 413 21.77 4.44 -11.01
N LEU A 414 22.42 5.46 -11.57
CA LEU A 414 22.80 5.54 -12.95
C LEU A 414 24.24 5.04 -13.14
N ASP A 415 24.39 3.99 -13.93
CA ASP A 415 25.68 3.53 -14.40
C ASP A 415 26.09 4.18 -15.73
N HIS A 416 27.32 3.93 -16.17
CA HIS A 416 27.86 4.48 -17.42
C HIS A 416 27.02 4.08 -18.65
N ASN A 417 26.50 2.87 -18.70
CA ASN A 417 25.69 2.39 -19.82
C ASN A 417 24.35 3.14 -19.90
N GLN A 418 23.69 3.33 -18.75
CA GLN A 418 22.46 4.11 -18.66
C GLN A 418 22.69 5.58 -19.04
N ILE A 419 23.78 6.20 -18.53
CA ILE A 419 24.14 7.59 -18.85
C ILE A 419 24.36 7.76 -20.35
N SER A 420 25.05 6.81 -20.99
CA SER A 420 25.29 6.81 -22.43
C SER A 420 24.00 6.58 -23.23
N THR A 421 23.18 5.60 -22.83
CA THR A 421 21.91 5.27 -23.51
C THR A 421 20.92 6.42 -23.44
N TYR A 422 20.88 7.11 -22.30
CA TYR A 422 19.97 8.24 -22.08
C TYR A 422 20.51 9.56 -22.64
N GLU A 423 21.74 9.57 -23.21
CA GLU A 423 22.40 10.75 -23.77
C GLU A 423 22.45 11.94 -22.79
N ILE A 424 22.77 11.67 -21.50
CA ILE A 424 22.83 12.68 -20.43
C ILE A 424 24.24 12.89 -19.88
N GLY A 425 25.25 12.36 -20.59
CA GLY A 425 26.64 12.42 -20.14
C GLY A 425 27.21 13.83 -20.05
N ASN A 426 26.79 14.72 -20.96
CA ASN A 426 27.24 16.12 -20.98
C ASN A 426 26.70 16.90 -19.79
N GLU A 427 25.42 16.76 -19.50
CA GLU A 427 24.72 17.44 -18.40
C GLU A 427 25.24 17.00 -17.04
N LEU A 428 25.66 15.73 -16.95
CA LEU A 428 26.26 15.18 -15.74
C LEU A 428 27.80 15.35 -15.68
N GLY A 429 28.43 15.82 -16.77
CA GLY A 429 29.90 15.88 -16.86
C GLY A 429 30.54 14.52 -16.56
N SER A 430 29.88 13.43 -17.03
CA SER A 430 30.26 12.07 -16.65
C SER A 430 31.56 11.64 -17.32
N GLN A 431 32.40 10.90 -16.60
CA GLN A 431 33.61 10.25 -17.09
C GLN A 431 33.42 8.72 -17.09
N PRO A 432 34.17 7.98 -17.88
CA PRO A 432 34.13 6.52 -17.85
C PRO A 432 34.30 5.97 -16.43
N GLY A 433 33.36 5.13 -15.99
CA GLY A 433 33.34 4.53 -14.66
C GLY A 433 32.63 5.35 -13.58
N ASP A 434 32.13 6.54 -13.90
CA ASP A 434 31.30 7.31 -12.96
C ASP A 434 29.96 6.63 -12.70
N ILE A 435 29.54 6.71 -11.44
CA ILE A 435 28.25 6.26 -10.95
C ILE A 435 27.55 7.46 -10.28
N PHE A 436 26.30 7.67 -10.62
CA PHE A 436 25.49 8.71 -10.03
C PHE A 436 24.30 8.12 -9.29
N TRP A 437 24.03 8.65 -8.10
CA TRP A 437 22.85 8.32 -7.32
C TRP A 437 21.81 9.43 -7.42
N GLU A 438 20.55 9.06 -7.42
CA GLU A 438 19.45 10.02 -7.36
C GLU A 438 19.55 10.84 -6.06
N GLY A 439 19.60 12.17 -6.20
CA GLY A 439 19.79 13.10 -5.10
C GLY A 439 18.46 13.51 -4.46
N ILE A 440 17.79 12.58 -3.78
CA ILE A 440 16.52 12.79 -3.08
C ILE A 440 16.65 12.47 -1.60
N SER A 441 15.80 13.09 -0.77
CA SER A 441 15.66 12.73 0.64
C SER A 441 14.92 11.40 0.77
N LEU A 442 15.43 10.54 1.67
CA LEU A 442 14.80 9.27 2.04
C LEU A 442 14.20 9.32 3.46
N GLU A 443 14.01 10.51 4.03
CA GLU A 443 13.37 10.68 5.32
C GLU A 443 11.89 10.29 5.27
N ASN A 444 11.40 9.81 6.42
CA ASN A 444 9.99 9.45 6.59
C ASN A 444 9.47 8.43 5.56
N ARG A 445 10.31 7.45 5.22
CA ARG A 445 9.89 6.33 4.38
C ARG A 445 8.74 5.59 5.04
N ARG A 446 7.66 5.45 4.31
CA ARG A 446 6.47 4.73 4.76
C ARG A 446 5.80 4.02 3.59
N VAL A 447 5.09 2.95 3.87
CA VAL A 447 4.20 2.28 2.91
C VAL A 447 2.78 2.68 3.22
N VAL A 448 2.06 3.18 2.24
CA VAL A 448 0.68 3.61 2.38
C VAL A 448 -0.23 2.61 1.65
N PHE A 449 -1.12 2.00 2.41
CA PHE A 449 -2.21 1.20 1.90
C PHE A 449 -3.47 2.06 1.94
N THR A 450 -4.14 2.18 0.82
CA THR A 450 -5.36 2.98 0.71
C THR A 450 -6.52 2.06 0.39
N GLN A 451 -7.48 1.96 1.30
CA GLN A 451 -8.76 1.34 1.03
C GLN A 451 -9.56 2.27 0.11
N TRP A 452 -10.02 1.72 -0.98
CA TRP A 452 -10.87 2.43 -1.91
C TRP A 452 -12.27 1.84 -1.86
N GLU A 453 -13.19 2.66 -1.38
CA GLU A 453 -14.51 2.15 -0.98
C GLU A 453 -14.37 0.93 -0.03
N ASP A 454 -15.43 0.23 0.22
CA ASP A 454 -15.41 -0.83 1.23
C ASP A 454 -14.90 -2.18 0.69
N TRP A 455 -14.41 -2.24 -0.57
CA TRP A 455 -14.21 -3.53 -1.21
C TRP A 455 -12.80 -3.84 -1.72
N PHE A 456 -11.90 -2.86 -1.89
CA PHE A 456 -10.51 -3.17 -2.26
C PHE A 456 -9.49 -2.14 -1.77
N SER A 457 -8.24 -2.54 -1.76
CA SER A 457 -7.13 -1.71 -1.33
C SER A 457 -6.08 -1.53 -2.42
N VAL A 458 -5.45 -0.36 -2.42
CA VAL A 458 -4.40 0.05 -3.36
C VAL A 458 -3.13 0.40 -2.60
N CYS A 459 -1.99 -0.01 -3.14
CA CYS A 459 -0.67 0.45 -2.70
C CYS A 459 0.11 0.99 -3.90
N THR A 460 0.81 2.10 -3.73
CA THR A 460 1.68 2.64 -4.78
C THR A 460 3.14 2.33 -4.47
N LEU A 461 3.93 2.06 -5.51
CA LEU A 461 5.38 1.88 -5.43
C LEU A 461 6.09 2.83 -6.40
N ILE A 462 7.33 3.20 -6.09
CA ILE A 462 8.09 4.11 -6.92
C ILE A 462 9.37 3.41 -7.37
N CYS A 463 9.42 3.08 -8.66
CA CYS A 463 10.58 2.56 -9.39
C CYS A 463 11.32 1.44 -8.63
N GLU A 464 12.52 1.71 -8.13
CA GLU A 464 13.37 0.76 -7.40
C GLU A 464 12.65 0.05 -6.24
N ASP A 465 11.61 0.66 -5.65
CA ASP A 465 10.87 0.07 -4.54
C ASP A 465 10.13 -1.20 -4.96
N LEU A 466 9.75 -1.33 -6.23
CA LEU A 466 9.17 -2.55 -6.79
C LEU A 466 10.16 -3.72 -6.79
N ALA A 467 11.45 -3.43 -6.98
CA ALA A 467 12.50 -4.45 -7.14
C ALA A 467 13.14 -4.88 -5.80
N ARG A 468 12.97 -4.08 -4.74
CA ARG A 468 13.64 -4.30 -3.47
C ARG A 468 12.79 -5.15 -2.53
N GLN A 469 13.41 -6.17 -1.94
CA GLN A 469 12.70 -7.01 -0.97
C GLN A 469 12.46 -6.26 0.34
N GLU A 470 13.45 -5.51 0.80
CA GLU A 470 13.39 -4.75 2.05
C GLU A 470 13.35 -3.24 1.78
N PRO A 471 12.59 -2.49 2.57
CA PRO A 471 11.68 -2.92 3.64
C PRO A 471 10.24 -3.15 3.17
N VAL A 472 9.92 -2.83 1.92
CA VAL A 472 8.54 -2.66 1.41
C VAL A 472 7.84 -3.98 1.13
N SER A 473 8.55 -4.95 0.55
CA SER A 473 7.96 -6.23 0.11
C SER A 473 7.36 -7.02 1.27
N SER A 474 7.98 -6.98 2.45
CA SER A 474 7.45 -7.63 3.65
C SER A 474 6.07 -7.07 4.05
N ALA A 475 5.92 -5.74 4.06
CA ALA A 475 4.66 -5.08 4.38
C ALA A 475 3.58 -5.39 3.33
N ILE A 476 3.93 -5.36 2.04
CA ILE A 476 3.01 -5.69 0.94
C ILE A 476 2.52 -7.14 1.04
N ARG A 477 3.42 -8.09 1.29
CA ARG A 477 3.03 -9.50 1.45
C ARG A 477 2.17 -9.74 2.68
N SER A 478 2.39 -8.96 3.74
CA SER A 478 1.58 -9.08 4.97
C SER A 478 0.16 -8.57 4.76
N VAL A 479 -0.02 -7.41 4.12
CA VAL A 479 -1.33 -6.80 3.86
C VAL A 479 -2.03 -7.43 2.65
N GLY A 480 -1.30 -7.73 1.59
CA GLY A 480 -1.86 -8.25 0.36
C GLY A 480 -2.81 -7.26 -0.35
N PRO A 481 -2.37 -6.04 -0.71
CA PRO A 481 -3.26 -5.08 -1.37
C PRO A 481 -3.80 -5.67 -2.68
N ASN A 482 -5.06 -5.40 -3.00
CA ASN A 482 -5.69 -5.93 -4.22
C ASN A 482 -5.02 -5.38 -5.48
N LEU A 483 -4.62 -4.09 -5.46
CA LEU A 483 -3.94 -3.42 -6.57
C LEU A 483 -2.63 -2.79 -6.11
N ILE A 484 -1.56 -3.07 -6.85
CA ILE A 484 -0.28 -2.37 -6.73
C ILE A 484 -0.07 -1.54 -8.00
N VAL A 485 0.14 -0.23 -7.84
CA VAL A 485 0.47 0.67 -8.94
C VAL A 485 1.92 1.11 -8.80
N ALA A 486 2.79 0.63 -9.68
CA ALA A 486 4.20 0.99 -9.70
C ALA A 486 4.45 2.11 -10.71
N LEU A 487 4.80 3.29 -10.19
CA LEU A 487 5.18 4.45 -10.97
C LEU A 487 6.66 4.40 -11.28
N LEU A 488 7.01 4.35 -12.56
CA LEU A 488 8.38 4.12 -13.02
C LEU A 488 8.88 5.30 -13.86
N PHE A 489 10.18 5.54 -13.76
CA PHE A 489 10.93 6.42 -14.64
C PHE A 489 12.01 5.61 -15.36
N ASP A 490 11.55 4.65 -16.18
CA ASP A 490 12.34 3.58 -16.79
C ASP A 490 11.93 3.37 -18.25
N GLY A 491 12.59 2.44 -18.91
CA GLY A 491 12.32 2.04 -20.28
C GLY A 491 11.00 1.30 -20.47
N PRO A 492 10.80 0.72 -21.69
CA PRO A 492 9.56 0.05 -22.07
C PRO A 492 9.12 -1.02 -21.07
N GLN A 493 7.83 -1.08 -20.78
CA GLN A 493 7.27 -2.00 -19.77
C GLN A 493 7.00 -3.37 -20.40
N LYS A 494 8.07 -4.12 -20.66
CA LYS A 494 8.02 -5.46 -21.23
C LYS A 494 8.03 -6.55 -20.16
N LYS A 495 7.31 -7.64 -20.36
CA LYS A 495 7.18 -8.76 -19.43
C LYS A 495 8.52 -9.41 -19.02
N PHE A 496 9.50 -9.42 -19.90
CA PHE A 496 10.82 -10.01 -19.64
C PHE A 496 11.80 -9.04 -18.94
N ARG A 497 11.47 -7.74 -18.87
CA ARG A 497 12.26 -6.77 -18.12
C ARG A 497 12.04 -6.90 -16.62
N TRP A 498 12.92 -6.25 -15.84
CA TRP A 498 12.87 -6.35 -14.38
C TRP A 498 11.51 -5.96 -13.77
N PRO A 499 10.76 -4.92 -14.24
CA PRO A 499 9.47 -4.61 -13.65
C PRO A 499 8.45 -5.76 -13.83
N GLY A 500 8.40 -6.36 -15.02
CA GLY A 500 7.50 -7.49 -15.29
C GLY A 500 7.80 -8.71 -14.42
N ARG A 501 9.08 -9.00 -14.16
CA ARG A 501 9.46 -10.12 -13.27
C ARG A 501 9.02 -9.89 -11.83
N HIS A 502 9.20 -8.67 -11.30
CA HIS A 502 8.77 -8.33 -9.94
C HIS A 502 7.24 -8.25 -9.82
N ALA A 503 6.56 -7.73 -10.84
CA ALA A 503 5.10 -7.76 -10.94
C ALA A 503 4.56 -9.20 -10.88
N THR A 504 5.21 -10.15 -11.57
CA THR A 504 4.87 -11.57 -11.52
C THR A 504 4.97 -12.11 -10.09
N THR A 505 6.07 -11.83 -9.38
CA THR A 505 6.25 -12.29 -8.00
C THR A 505 5.14 -11.81 -7.08
N LEU A 506 4.75 -10.53 -7.16
CA LEU A 506 3.70 -9.95 -6.33
C LEU A 506 2.29 -10.43 -6.73
N SER A 507 2.08 -10.80 -7.99
CA SER A 507 0.82 -11.38 -8.44
C SER A 507 0.65 -12.85 -8.04
N GLU A 508 1.74 -13.55 -7.78
CA GLU A 508 1.71 -14.92 -7.26
C GLU A 508 1.57 -14.93 -5.74
N GLU A 509 2.28 -14.04 -5.05
CA GLU A 509 2.22 -13.91 -3.59
C GLU A 509 2.37 -12.43 -3.19
N PRO A 510 1.36 -11.83 -2.60
CA PRO A 510 0.13 -12.36 -1.99
C PRO A 510 -1.03 -12.60 -2.96
N GLY A 511 -0.86 -12.37 -4.25
CA GLY A 511 -1.91 -12.47 -5.26
C GLY A 511 -2.43 -11.10 -5.69
N SER A 512 -1.68 -10.02 -5.45
CA SER A 512 -2.02 -8.66 -5.85
C SER A 512 -2.00 -8.52 -7.37
N SER A 513 -2.95 -7.78 -7.93
CA SER A 513 -2.84 -7.33 -9.31
C SER A 513 -1.86 -6.16 -9.39
N VAL A 514 -1.01 -6.12 -10.42
CA VAL A 514 0.08 -5.15 -10.52
C VAL A 514 -0.01 -4.39 -11.85
N LEU A 515 -0.03 -3.07 -11.76
CA LEU A 515 0.10 -2.15 -12.90
C LEU A 515 1.44 -1.42 -12.79
N THR A 516 2.31 -1.57 -13.80
CA THR A 516 3.50 -0.74 -13.92
C THR A 516 3.28 0.32 -15.00
N VAL A 517 3.69 1.57 -14.76
CA VAL A 517 3.50 2.69 -15.69
C VAL A 517 4.78 3.49 -15.79
N THR A 518 5.21 3.81 -17.02
CA THR A 518 6.35 4.69 -17.28
C THR A 518 6.00 5.83 -18.23
N ALA A 519 6.79 6.92 -18.19
CA ALA A 519 6.65 8.02 -19.12
C ALA A 519 7.10 7.61 -20.54
N LEU A 520 6.34 8.00 -21.56
CA LEU A 520 6.73 7.72 -22.95
C LEU A 520 8.10 8.30 -23.29
N GLY A 521 8.35 9.56 -22.89
CA GLY A 521 9.63 10.22 -23.13
C GLY A 521 10.83 9.50 -22.51
N MET A 522 10.64 8.84 -21.34
CA MET A 522 11.69 8.03 -20.73
C MET A 522 11.84 6.68 -21.41
N SER A 523 10.72 6.06 -21.78
CA SER A 523 10.72 4.81 -22.54
C SER A 523 11.45 4.95 -23.89
N GLU A 524 11.19 6.04 -24.63
CA GLU A 524 11.87 6.33 -25.90
C GLU A 524 13.37 6.63 -25.68
N ARG A 525 13.71 7.40 -24.65
CA ARG A 525 15.10 7.76 -24.33
C ARG A 525 15.93 6.55 -23.92
N SER A 526 15.34 5.59 -23.24
CA SER A 526 16.00 4.35 -22.81
C SER A 526 16.10 3.27 -23.88
N THR A 527 15.47 3.48 -25.04
CA THR A 527 15.53 2.52 -26.14
C THR A 527 16.73 2.88 -27.03
N PRO A 528 17.71 1.95 -27.22
CA PRO A 528 18.87 2.22 -28.08
C PRO A 528 18.44 2.65 -29.46
N LYS A 529 19.06 3.71 -29.99
CA LYS A 529 18.88 4.19 -31.39
C LYS A 529 19.56 3.21 -32.35
N THR A 530 18.95 2.08 -32.62
CA THR A 530 19.40 1.13 -33.63
C THR A 530 19.04 1.62 -35.04
N PRO A 531 19.82 1.23 -36.10
CA PRO A 531 19.48 1.58 -37.45
C PRO A 531 18.04 1.19 -37.81
N SER A 532 17.35 2.03 -38.55
CA SER A 532 15.89 2.02 -38.80
C SER A 532 15.29 0.73 -39.38
N TYR A 533 16.13 -0.18 -39.87
CA TYR A 533 15.72 -1.47 -40.45
C TYR A 533 15.56 -2.60 -39.42
N ILE A 534 15.89 -2.36 -38.14
CA ILE A 534 15.80 -3.37 -37.05
C ILE A 534 14.82 -2.93 -35.95
N GLN A 535 14.35 -1.68 -35.96
CA GLN A 535 13.46 -1.18 -34.91
C GLN A 535 12.03 -1.68 -35.13
N ASP A 536 11.59 -2.51 -34.19
CA ASP A 536 10.18 -2.62 -33.86
C ASP A 536 9.77 -1.31 -33.16
N LYS A 537 9.15 -0.38 -33.92
CA LYS A 537 8.70 0.92 -33.41
C LYS A 537 7.78 0.81 -32.20
N ASP A 538 7.10 -0.32 -32.04
CA ASP A 538 6.17 -0.56 -30.95
C ASP A 538 6.87 -0.84 -29.63
N THR A 539 8.15 -1.22 -29.65
CA THR A 539 8.88 -1.57 -28.41
C THR A 539 9.01 -0.38 -27.47
N SER A 540 9.38 0.80 -27.94
CA SER A 540 9.54 2.00 -27.10
C SER A 540 8.21 2.55 -26.56
N ARG A 541 7.11 2.22 -27.22
CA ARG A 541 5.77 2.71 -26.87
C ARG A 541 4.99 1.80 -25.92
N THR A 542 5.61 0.73 -25.41
CA THR A 542 5.02 -0.09 -24.34
C THR A 542 5.18 0.64 -23.01
N VAL A 543 4.21 1.49 -22.67
CA VAL A 543 4.29 2.44 -21.56
C VAL A 543 3.75 1.87 -20.24
N ALA A 544 3.07 0.73 -20.29
CA ALA A 544 2.56 0.08 -19.10
C ALA A 544 2.54 -1.45 -19.26
N LEU A 545 2.52 -2.15 -18.12
CA LEU A 545 2.34 -3.59 -18.05
C LEU A 545 1.31 -3.87 -16.95
N TRP A 546 0.32 -4.66 -17.29
CA TRP A 546 -0.60 -5.28 -16.33
C TRP A 546 -0.19 -6.71 -16.04
N ARG A 547 -0.30 -7.11 -14.79
CA ARG A 547 -0.13 -8.50 -14.37
C ARG A 547 -1.16 -8.85 -13.30
N ASP A 548 -1.90 -9.92 -13.51
CA ASP A 548 -2.75 -10.55 -12.50
C ASP A 548 -2.59 -12.07 -12.47
N LYS A 549 -3.13 -12.69 -11.43
CA LYS A 549 -2.97 -14.13 -11.17
C LYS A 549 -3.70 -15.00 -12.19
N PHE A 550 -4.79 -14.50 -12.82
CA PHE A 550 -5.69 -15.30 -13.66
C PHE A 550 -5.41 -15.13 -15.15
N GLU A 551 -5.29 -13.88 -15.61
CA GLU A 551 -5.10 -13.55 -17.03
C GLU A 551 -3.64 -13.37 -17.44
N GLY A 552 -2.74 -13.38 -16.45
CA GLY A 552 -1.30 -13.25 -16.68
C GLY A 552 -0.87 -11.83 -17.01
N GLU A 553 0.16 -11.70 -17.84
CA GLU A 553 0.73 -10.40 -18.22
C GLU A 553 0.14 -9.86 -19.53
N LYS A 554 -0.11 -8.55 -19.56
CA LYS A 554 -0.54 -7.79 -20.74
C LYS A 554 0.34 -6.55 -20.88
N GLU A 555 1.06 -6.47 -22.00
CA GLU A 555 1.84 -5.29 -22.37
C GLU A 555 0.90 -4.25 -22.99
N LEU A 556 0.87 -3.04 -22.45
CA LEU A 556 -0.01 -1.96 -22.88
C LEU A 556 0.78 -0.99 -23.76
N VAL A 557 0.46 -1.00 -25.05
CA VAL A 557 1.16 -0.21 -26.07
C VAL A 557 0.37 1.05 -26.40
N LEU A 558 1.03 2.20 -26.34
CA LEU A 558 0.48 3.48 -26.79
C LEU A 558 0.66 3.61 -28.31
N ASN A 559 -0.43 3.65 -29.08
CA ASN A 559 -0.36 3.83 -30.52
C ASN A 559 0.25 5.17 -30.91
N ASP A 560 0.75 5.26 -32.13
CA ASP A 560 1.30 6.52 -32.63
C ASP A 560 0.18 7.58 -32.76
N GLY A 561 0.46 8.79 -32.27
CA GLY A 561 -0.51 9.89 -32.21
C GLY A 561 -1.50 9.82 -31.06
N ASP A 562 -1.54 8.73 -30.28
CA ASP A 562 -2.37 8.62 -29.08
C ASP A 562 -1.66 9.21 -27.84
N HIS A 563 -2.46 9.55 -26.82
CA HIS A 563 -1.99 10.26 -25.63
C HIS A 563 -2.30 9.53 -24.32
N GLY A 564 -3.15 8.51 -24.34
CA GLY A 564 -3.50 7.74 -23.16
C GLY A 564 -3.97 6.34 -23.51
N ILE A 565 -4.06 5.50 -22.47
CA ILE A 565 -4.59 4.14 -22.55
C ILE A 565 -5.69 4.00 -21.53
N ILE A 566 -6.86 3.50 -21.93
CA ILE A 566 -7.89 3.00 -21.03
C ILE A 566 -7.62 1.52 -20.79
N LEU A 567 -7.42 1.15 -19.54
CA LEU A 567 -7.35 -0.23 -19.09
C LEU A 567 -8.64 -0.59 -18.36
N GLU A 568 -9.35 -1.55 -18.90
CA GLU A 568 -10.58 -2.09 -18.30
C GLU A 568 -10.28 -3.35 -17.51
N LEU A 569 -10.70 -3.35 -16.26
CA LEU A 569 -10.55 -4.46 -15.33
C LEU A 569 -11.92 -4.97 -14.91
N SER A 570 -12.01 -6.28 -14.74
CA SER A 570 -13.18 -6.93 -14.13
C SER A 570 -12.85 -7.31 -12.69
N THR A 571 -13.84 -7.25 -11.82
CA THR A 571 -13.72 -7.77 -10.46
C THR A 571 -14.09 -9.26 -10.47
N ARG A 572 -13.31 -10.04 -9.74
CA ARG A 572 -13.55 -11.47 -9.55
C ARG A 572 -13.45 -11.80 -8.07
N MET A 573 -14.49 -12.40 -7.54
CA MET A 573 -14.44 -12.99 -6.21
C MET A 573 -13.82 -14.39 -6.29
N ASN A 574 -12.91 -14.70 -5.39
CA ASN A 574 -12.29 -16.01 -5.32
C ASN A 574 -12.00 -16.37 -3.88
N GLU A 575 -12.38 -17.57 -3.49
CA GLU A 575 -12.11 -18.09 -2.16
C GLU A 575 -10.62 -18.20 -1.89
N GLN A 576 -10.20 -17.71 -0.72
CA GLN A 576 -8.86 -17.91 -0.19
C GLN A 576 -8.92 -18.85 1.01
N ILE A 577 -7.89 -19.68 1.14
CA ILE A 577 -7.76 -20.64 2.22
C ILE A 577 -6.46 -20.35 2.96
N SER A 578 -6.55 -20.14 4.27
CA SER A 578 -5.38 -19.97 5.13
C SER A 578 -4.63 -21.28 5.36
N ALA A 579 -3.41 -21.22 5.87
CA ALA A 579 -2.59 -22.41 6.12
C ALA A 579 -3.19 -23.36 7.18
N ASP A 580 -4.10 -22.88 8.01
CA ASP A 580 -4.90 -23.67 8.95
C ASP A 580 -6.25 -24.14 8.38
N CYS A 581 -6.40 -24.10 7.05
CA CYS A 581 -7.57 -24.54 6.29
C CYS A 581 -8.88 -23.79 6.58
N ARG A 582 -8.82 -22.55 7.10
CA ARG A 582 -9.98 -21.67 7.16
C ARG A 582 -10.24 -21.06 5.78
N SER A 583 -11.52 -20.95 5.43
CA SER A 583 -11.98 -20.26 4.23
C SER A 583 -12.35 -18.81 4.56
N ASP A 584 -12.09 -17.88 3.64
CA ASP A 584 -12.61 -16.53 3.70
C ASP A 584 -14.05 -16.42 3.16
N ASN A 585 -14.70 -17.56 2.89
CA ASN A 585 -16.04 -17.67 2.29
C ASN A 585 -16.18 -16.95 0.94
N GLY A 586 -15.10 -16.86 0.18
CA GLY A 586 -15.11 -16.22 -1.15
C GLY A 586 -15.18 -14.69 -1.13
N MET A 587 -14.79 -14.09 -0.02
CA MET A 587 -14.88 -12.63 0.19
C MET A 587 -13.76 -11.84 -0.49
N SER A 588 -12.66 -12.49 -0.84
CA SER A 588 -11.52 -11.80 -1.45
C SER A 588 -11.79 -11.42 -2.90
N ILE A 589 -11.53 -10.14 -3.21
CA ILE A 589 -11.72 -9.56 -4.52
C ILE A 589 -10.39 -9.44 -5.24
N PHE A 590 -10.37 -9.90 -6.50
CA PHE A 590 -9.25 -9.78 -7.41
C PHE A 590 -9.64 -8.90 -8.59
N LEU A 591 -8.72 -8.06 -9.04
CA LEU A 591 -8.85 -7.33 -10.29
C LEU A 591 -8.20 -8.14 -11.41
N THR A 592 -8.93 -8.38 -12.48
CA THR A 592 -8.47 -9.16 -13.62
C THR A 592 -8.55 -8.32 -14.89
N TYR A 593 -7.63 -8.55 -15.81
CA TYR A 593 -7.63 -7.89 -17.11
C TYR A 593 -8.90 -8.25 -17.90
N HIS A 594 -9.58 -7.22 -18.42
CA HIS A 594 -10.69 -7.38 -19.35
C HIS A 594 -10.27 -6.93 -20.75
N ASN A 595 -9.87 -5.67 -20.90
CA ASN A 595 -9.49 -5.11 -22.19
C ASN A 595 -8.62 -3.86 -22.03
N HIS A 596 -8.08 -3.30 -23.11
CA HIS A 596 -7.47 -1.99 -23.11
C HIS A 596 -7.54 -1.34 -24.50
N PHE A 597 -7.54 -0.02 -24.54
CA PHE A 597 -7.50 0.74 -25.79
C PHE A 597 -6.58 1.95 -25.65
N SER A 598 -5.78 2.18 -26.68
CA SER A 598 -5.02 3.42 -26.83
C SER A 598 -5.93 4.49 -27.44
N ILE A 599 -5.94 5.70 -26.86
CA ILE A 599 -6.86 6.78 -27.26
C ILE A 599 -6.12 8.10 -27.50
N PRO A 600 -6.50 8.85 -28.57
CA PRO A 600 -6.01 10.20 -28.80
C PRO A 600 -6.76 11.21 -27.95
N SER A 601 -6.09 12.26 -27.49
CA SER A 601 -6.77 13.43 -26.95
C SER A 601 -7.32 14.31 -28.09
N ALA A 602 -8.57 14.70 -27.99
CA ALA A 602 -9.19 15.62 -28.97
C ALA A 602 -8.45 16.95 -29.08
N ASN A 603 -7.77 17.38 -28.04
CA ASN A 603 -7.04 18.65 -27.95
C ASN A 603 -5.53 18.52 -28.29
N GLY A 604 -4.97 17.31 -28.22
CA GLY A 604 -3.54 17.06 -28.45
C GLY A 604 -3.04 17.49 -29.83
N SER A 605 -3.89 17.40 -30.87
CA SER A 605 -3.55 17.79 -32.25
C SER A 605 -3.37 19.30 -32.45
N LYS A 606 -3.93 20.15 -31.58
CA LYS A 606 -3.76 21.62 -31.67
C LYS A 606 -2.36 22.06 -31.24
N PHE A 607 -1.79 21.45 -30.23
CA PHE A 607 -0.45 21.79 -29.73
C PHE A 607 0.69 21.26 -30.61
N LEU A 608 0.54 20.10 -31.23
CA LEU A 608 1.52 19.57 -32.17
C LEU A 608 1.63 20.42 -33.44
N LYS A 609 0.54 21.03 -33.93
CA LYS A 609 0.55 21.93 -35.08
C LYS A 609 1.25 23.27 -34.79
N ASN A 610 1.31 23.72 -33.54
CA ASN A 610 2.00 24.96 -33.17
C ASN A 610 3.51 24.78 -33.00
N LYS A 611 4.02 23.60 -32.59
CA LYS A 611 5.48 23.34 -32.56
C LYS A 611 6.12 23.30 -33.95
N GLY A 612 5.37 22.95 -35.01
CA GLY A 612 5.85 22.97 -36.39
C GLY A 612 5.92 24.38 -37.03
N LYS A 613 5.36 25.41 -36.37
CA LYS A 613 5.36 26.79 -36.87
C LYS A 613 6.37 27.71 -36.22
N THR A 614 7.11 27.27 -35.21
CA THR A 614 8.09 28.10 -34.48
C THR A 614 9.54 27.87 -34.95
N GLN A 615 9.74 27.18 -36.08
CA GLN A 615 11.06 26.99 -36.68
C GLN A 615 11.29 27.76 -37.98
N CYS A 616 10.52 28.81 -38.22
CA CYS A 616 10.81 29.76 -39.29
C CYS A 616 10.48 31.18 -38.85
N VAL A 617 11.35 31.81 -38.07
CA VAL A 617 11.76 33.23 -38.17
C VAL A 617 13.08 33.36 -37.40
#